data_0fb2907fffcc815d0bd73848b75685e1
#
_entry.id   0fb2907fffcc815d0bd73848b75685e1
#
_cell.length_a   1.000
_cell.length_b   1.000
_cell.length_c   1.000
_cell.angle_alpha   90.00
_cell.angle_beta   90.00
_cell.angle_gamma   90.00
#
_symmetry.space_group_name_H-M   'P 1'
#
loop_
_entity.id
_entity.type
_entity.pdbx_description
1 polymer ?
#
loop_
_entity_poly.entity_id
_entity_poly.type
_entity_poly.pdbx_seq_one_letter_code
_entity_poly.pdbx_strand_id
1 'polypeptide(L)'
;MSSKILFGNSVGYKINNYLVKKKIIDYLQDNIDVFRFNDNLISNEEDLLTIKNQGYIVVPNIVGEDYIFVSIKLKENYFVVLIEKKTITDFKNINYNNLNIISIQIRLKADTYKGTVFDGRVVNLGGCCAFIINKVHMLYGSNLNNKNIYDIYQNTEDFISESYVIDPNMNTILFKLNRIYELNEMDTLINEKIPNSKFKFSSLDFISNDCSKTFRYFYTNQDYDLKTATMYGKLLNVDVIELFSKDENEKIRRIGIAHIPDIKTSQICNQYVSGSQLTTIKCKLNYRFKKWVPEEIFLEDKDINSYEDIINKMLDVISH
;
A
#
# COMPACT_ATOMS: atom_id res chain seq x y z
N MET A 1 27.49 11.96 -7.14
CA MET A 1 26.44 13.00 -7.13
C MET A 1 25.19 12.40 -6.53
N SER A 2 24.51 13.09 -5.62
CA SER A 2 23.19 12.66 -5.11
C SER A 2 22.12 12.99 -6.16
N SER A 3 21.28 12.03 -6.53
CA SER A 3 20.16 12.27 -7.44
C SER A 3 19.03 12.97 -6.68
N LYS A 4 18.44 14.00 -7.31
CA LYS A 4 17.29 14.74 -6.79
C LYS A 4 16.01 13.94 -7.03
N ILE A 5 15.10 13.99 -6.07
CA ILE A 5 13.74 13.45 -6.15
C ILE A 5 12.76 14.57 -5.84
N LEU A 6 11.71 14.70 -6.63
CA LEU A 6 10.73 15.75 -6.47
C LEU A 6 9.57 15.28 -5.57
N PHE A 7 9.19 16.13 -4.63
CA PHE A 7 8.00 16.03 -3.79
C PHE A 7 7.13 17.26 -4.02
N GLY A 8 6.28 17.22 -5.06
CA GLY A 8 5.63 18.42 -5.55
C GLY A 8 6.66 19.44 -6.01
N ASN A 9 6.63 20.65 -5.42
CA ASN A 9 7.61 21.72 -5.70
C ASN A 9 8.90 21.63 -4.87
N SER A 10 8.98 20.68 -3.94
CA SER A 10 10.13 20.51 -3.05
C SER A 10 11.04 19.37 -3.51
N VAL A 11 12.27 19.34 -3.00
CA VAL A 11 13.31 18.42 -3.44
C VAL A 11 13.85 17.62 -2.26
N GLY A 12 13.89 16.28 -2.42
CA GLY A 12 14.68 15.37 -1.61
C GLY A 12 15.94 14.88 -2.35
N TYR A 13 16.85 14.25 -1.63
CA TYR A 13 18.12 13.77 -2.18
C TYR A 13 18.32 12.29 -1.89
N LYS A 14 18.50 11.47 -2.92
CA LYS A 14 18.77 10.05 -2.77
C LYS A 14 20.11 9.82 -2.08
N ILE A 15 20.12 9.01 -1.02
CA ILE A 15 21.34 8.57 -0.36
C ILE A 15 21.93 7.41 -1.16
N ASN A 16 23.10 7.62 -1.78
CA ASN A 16 23.79 6.59 -2.58
C ASN A 16 24.88 5.86 -1.79
N ASN A 17 25.33 6.42 -0.65
CA ASN A 17 26.37 5.83 0.16
C ASN A 17 25.88 4.56 0.86
N TYR A 18 26.46 3.41 0.51
CA TYR A 18 26.16 2.10 1.06
C TYR A 18 26.26 2.05 2.60
N LEU A 19 27.34 2.62 3.16
CA LEU A 19 27.58 2.58 4.61
C LEU A 19 26.54 3.39 5.38
N VAL A 20 26.06 4.49 4.80
CA VAL A 20 25.00 5.29 5.41
C VAL A 20 23.68 4.51 5.37
N LYS A 21 23.33 3.95 4.22
CA LYS A 21 22.12 3.10 4.09
C LYS A 21 22.16 1.96 5.10
N LYS A 22 23.30 1.25 5.17
CA LYS A 22 23.47 0.13 6.10
C LYS A 22 23.23 0.56 7.55
N LYS A 23 23.84 1.66 8.00
CA LYS A 23 23.68 2.17 9.37
C LYS A 23 22.24 2.52 9.72
N ILE A 24 21.47 3.13 8.77
CA ILE A 24 20.07 3.46 8.97
C ILE A 24 19.25 2.17 9.12
N ILE A 25 19.50 1.17 8.30
CA ILE A 25 18.80 -0.11 8.36
C ILE A 25 19.17 -0.92 9.60
N ASP A 26 20.46 -1.01 9.93
CA ASP A 26 20.91 -1.67 11.15
C ASP A 26 20.20 -1.05 12.38
N TYR A 27 20.12 0.29 12.44
CA TYR A 27 19.38 0.97 13.51
C TYR A 27 17.91 0.55 13.58
N LEU A 28 17.22 0.43 12.43
CA LEU A 28 15.83 -0.02 12.39
C LEU A 28 15.69 -1.47 12.87
N GLN A 29 16.57 -2.35 12.41
CA GLN A 29 16.57 -3.77 12.81
C GLN A 29 16.82 -3.97 14.30
N ASP A 30 17.70 -3.15 14.90
CA ASP A 30 18.05 -3.24 16.32
C ASP A 30 16.96 -2.69 17.24
N ASN A 31 16.12 -1.76 16.78
CA ASN A 31 15.19 -1.01 17.63
C ASN A 31 13.72 -1.29 17.37
N ILE A 32 13.39 -1.87 16.22
CA ILE A 32 12.01 -2.09 15.80
C ILE A 32 11.84 -3.55 15.39
N ASP A 33 10.74 -4.15 15.82
CA ASP A 33 10.35 -5.46 15.30
C ASP A 33 9.89 -5.31 13.85
N VAL A 34 10.80 -5.62 12.94
CA VAL A 34 10.61 -5.44 11.49
C VAL A 34 9.47 -6.31 10.95
N PHE A 35 9.10 -7.41 11.62
CA PHE A 35 7.98 -8.26 11.24
C PHE A 35 6.62 -7.57 11.39
N ARG A 36 6.53 -6.46 12.11
CA ARG A 36 5.30 -5.68 12.28
C ARG A 36 4.92 -4.82 11.07
N PHE A 37 5.74 -4.79 10.02
CA PHE A 37 5.36 -4.17 8.75
C PHE A 37 4.45 -5.07 7.89
N ASN A 38 4.27 -6.32 8.27
CA ASN A 38 3.39 -7.25 7.57
C ASN A 38 1.98 -7.20 8.17
N ASP A 39 1.06 -6.59 7.43
CA ASP A 39 -0.35 -6.59 7.78
C ASP A 39 -0.97 -7.93 7.36
N ASN A 40 -1.74 -8.55 8.25
CA ASN A 40 -2.52 -9.73 7.92
C ASN A 40 -3.71 -9.33 7.06
N LEU A 41 -3.93 -10.05 5.97
CA LEU A 41 -5.14 -9.85 5.19
C LEU A 41 -6.31 -10.53 5.89
N ILE A 42 -7.46 -9.88 5.93
CA ILE A 42 -8.69 -10.53 6.32
C ILE A 42 -9.01 -11.58 5.26
N SER A 43 -9.00 -12.84 5.65
CA SER A 43 -9.14 -13.98 4.74
C SER A 43 -10.35 -14.85 5.03
N ASN A 44 -10.93 -14.77 6.24
CA ASN A 44 -12.01 -15.63 6.68
C ASN A 44 -12.92 -14.95 7.72
N GLU A 45 -14.00 -15.63 8.08
CA GLU A 45 -14.97 -15.14 9.08
C GLU A 45 -14.39 -15.06 10.49
N GLU A 46 -13.40 -15.89 10.82
CA GLU A 46 -12.75 -15.90 12.13
C GLU A 46 -11.96 -14.60 12.37
N ASP A 47 -11.32 -14.08 11.32
CA ASP A 47 -10.64 -12.77 11.36
C ASP A 47 -11.65 -11.66 11.68
N LEU A 48 -12.84 -11.68 11.05
CA LEU A 48 -13.91 -10.71 11.30
C LEU A 48 -14.47 -10.80 12.71
N LEU A 49 -14.66 -12.01 13.23
CA LEU A 49 -15.08 -12.23 14.61
C LEU A 49 -14.02 -11.74 15.61
N THR A 50 -12.76 -11.96 15.31
CA THR A 50 -11.64 -11.46 16.12
C THR A 50 -11.65 -9.93 16.18
N ILE A 51 -11.79 -9.25 15.04
CA ILE A 51 -11.88 -7.80 14.97
C ILE A 51 -13.06 -7.29 15.80
N LYS A 52 -14.23 -7.92 15.65
CA LYS A 52 -15.46 -7.52 16.35
C LYS A 52 -15.37 -7.66 17.87
N ASN A 53 -14.68 -8.69 18.37
CA ASN A 53 -14.69 -9.07 19.78
C ASN A 53 -13.51 -8.53 20.59
N GLN A 54 -12.42 -8.07 19.98
CA GLN A 54 -11.16 -7.74 20.67
C GLN A 54 -10.82 -6.24 20.71
N GLY A 55 -11.74 -5.36 20.37
CA GLY A 55 -11.49 -3.90 20.43
C GLY A 55 -10.43 -3.45 19.41
N TYR A 56 -10.81 -3.34 18.17
CA TYR A 56 -10.00 -2.79 17.10
C TYR A 56 -10.49 -1.39 16.73
N ILE A 57 -9.57 -0.54 16.33
CA ILE A 57 -9.85 0.72 15.65
C ILE A 57 -9.66 0.55 14.15
N VAL A 58 -10.22 1.46 13.37
CA VAL A 58 -10.16 1.47 11.92
C VAL A 58 -9.35 2.68 11.43
N VAL A 59 -8.38 2.42 10.57
CA VAL A 59 -7.56 3.44 9.91
C VAL A 59 -7.75 3.32 8.41
N PRO A 60 -8.39 4.30 7.74
CA PRO A 60 -8.54 4.27 6.29
C PRO A 60 -7.21 4.60 5.61
N ASN A 61 -6.72 3.72 4.74
CA ASN A 61 -5.50 3.93 3.99
C ASN A 61 -5.73 4.78 2.74
N ILE A 62 -5.16 5.97 2.74
CA ILE A 62 -5.18 6.89 1.60
C ILE A 62 -4.27 6.34 0.50
N VAL A 63 -4.69 6.44 -0.76
CA VAL A 63 -3.84 6.07 -1.92
C VAL A 63 -2.64 6.99 -1.99
N GLY A 64 -1.44 6.42 -2.04
CA GLY A 64 -0.17 7.12 -2.08
C GLY A 64 1.00 6.15 -2.12
N GLU A 65 2.21 6.68 -2.17
CA GLU A 65 3.43 5.87 -2.14
C GLU A 65 3.80 5.51 -0.69
N ASP A 66 4.07 4.22 -0.44
CA ASP A 66 4.38 3.71 0.90
C ASP A 66 5.83 3.99 1.30
N TYR A 67 6.02 4.72 2.40
CA TYR A 67 7.33 5.07 2.95
C TYR A 67 7.40 4.80 4.46
N ILE A 68 8.63 4.57 4.91
CA ILE A 68 9.01 4.63 6.33
C ILE A 68 9.74 5.96 6.54
N PHE A 69 9.21 6.80 7.42
CA PHE A 69 9.91 7.99 7.90
C PHE A 69 10.83 7.64 9.06
N VAL A 70 12.05 8.15 9.02
CA VAL A 70 13.05 7.95 10.07
C VAL A 70 13.74 9.27 10.39
N SER A 71 13.71 9.66 11.67
CA SER A 71 14.50 10.76 12.22
C SER A 71 15.41 10.21 13.33
N ILE A 72 16.73 10.24 13.10
CA ILE A 72 17.72 9.67 14.02
C ILE A 72 19.02 10.47 14.05
N LYS A 73 19.74 10.41 15.17
CA LYS A 73 21.14 10.82 15.28
C LYS A 73 22.03 9.58 15.28
N LEU A 74 22.91 9.45 14.30
CA LEU A 74 23.93 8.40 14.24
C LEU A 74 25.32 9.02 14.40
N LYS A 75 25.95 8.80 15.54
CA LYS A 75 27.15 9.50 15.96
C LYS A 75 26.90 11.02 15.98
N GLU A 76 27.66 11.81 15.21
CA GLU A 76 27.51 13.27 15.15
C GLU A 76 26.58 13.75 14.01
N ASN A 77 25.99 12.81 13.23
CA ASN A 77 25.16 13.17 12.08
C ASN A 77 23.67 12.98 12.38
N TYR A 78 22.89 13.97 12.00
CA TYR A 78 21.43 13.94 12.04
C TYR A 78 20.86 13.50 10.69
N PHE A 79 19.98 12.52 10.71
CA PHE A 79 19.33 12.00 9.52
C PHE A 79 17.82 12.18 9.62
N VAL A 80 17.24 12.73 8.57
CA VAL A 80 15.80 12.75 8.34
C VAL A 80 15.57 12.16 6.95
N VAL A 81 14.98 10.98 6.91
CA VAL A 81 14.88 10.23 5.66
C VAL A 81 13.50 9.59 5.48
N LEU A 82 13.16 9.39 4.21
CA LEU A 82 12.09 8.52 3.75
C LEU A 82 12.70 7.27 3.11
N ILE A 83 12.25 6.09 3.52
CA ILE A 83 12.65 4.81 2.94
C ILE A 83 11.45 4.27 2.16
N GLU A 84 11.62 4.08 0.88
CA GLU A 84 10.56 3.59 0.00
C GLU A 84 10.31 2.09 0.22
N LYS A 85 9.13 1.73 0.76
CA LYS A 85 8.83 0.35 1.20
C LYS A 85 8.90 -0.68 0.08
N LYS A 86 8.48 -0.32 -1.15
CA LYS A 86 8.55 -1.24 -2.30
C LYS A 86 9.97 -1.68 -2.66
N THR A 87 11.00 -0.96 -2.19
CA THR A 87 12.40 -1.31 -2.42
C THR A 87 12.97 -2.25 -1.35
N ILE A 88 12.18 -2.55 -0.32
CA ILE A 88 12.53 -3.50 0.74
C ILE A 88 11.77 -4.80 0.44
N THR A 89 12.44 -5.76 -0.18
CA THR A 89 11.84 -7.06 -0.50
C THR A 89 11.90 -8.04 0.66
N ASP A 90 12.99 -7.97 1.43
CA ASP A 90 13.22 -8.78 2.62
C ASP A 90 14.13 -8.01 3.59
N PHE A 91 13.66 -7.78 4.81
CA PHE A 91 14.45 -7.09 5.84
C PHE A 91 15.65 -7.92 6.34
N LYS A 92 15.65 -9.23 6.16
CA LYS A 92 16.78 -10.10 6.52
C LYS A 92 17.89 -10.07 5.48
N ASN A 93 17.52 -9.87 4.20
CA ASN A 93 18.44 -9.93 3.05
C ASN A 93 18.26 -8.67 2.16
N ILE A 94 18.56 -7.51 2.73
CA ILE A 94 18.36 -6.24 2.02
C ILE A 94 19.39 -6.05 0.91
N ASN A 95 18.90 -5.83 -0.31
CA ASN A 95 19.74 -5.37 -1.40
C ASN A 95 19.90 -3.84 -1.35
N TYR A 96 21.00 -3.39 -0.74
CA TYR A 96 21.29 -1.96 -0.55
C TYR A 96 21.45 -1.18 -1.87
N ASN A 97 21.78 -1.85 -2.99
CA ASN A 97 21.86 -1.19 -4.29
C ASN A 97 20.48 -0.76 -4.79
N ASN A 98 19.47 -1.59 -4.56
CA ASN A 98 18.10 -1.33 -4.95
C ASN A 98 17.31 -0.50 -3.92
N LEU A 99 17.82 -0.45 -2.67
CA LEU A 99 17.17 0.27 -1.59
C LEU A 99 17.15 1.78 -1.87
N ASN A 100 15.95 2.37 -1.85
CA ASN A 100 15.75 3.79 -2.05
C ASN A 100 15.53 4.50 -0.72
N ILE A 101 16.57 5.24 -0.27
CA ILE A 101 16.52 6.10 0.92
C ILE A 101 16.69 7.54 0.46
N ILE A 102 15.77 8.40 0.81
CA ILE A 102 15.71 9.79 0.39
C ILE A 102 15.89 10.68 1.62
N SER A 103 16.93 11.47 1.64
CA SER A 103 17.09 12.53 2.62
C SER A 103 16.14 13.67 2.29
N ILE A 104 15.39 14.11 3.28
CA ILE A 104 14.45 15.24 3.18
C ILE A 104 14.83 16.32 4.19
N GLN A 105 14.43 17.55 3.88
CA GLN A 105 14.62 18.68 4.78
C GLN A 105 13.32 18.96 5.53
N ILE A 106 13.37 18.86 6.84
CA ILE A 106 12.25 19.17 7.73
C ILE A 106 12.80 19.79 9.00
N ARG A 107 12.12 20.80 9.49
CA ARG A 107 12.49 21.43 10.75
C ARG A 107 11.84 20.69 11.91
N LEU A 108 12.69 20.02 12.73
CA LEU A 108 12.29 19.20 13.88
C LEU A 108 13.01 19.68 15.16
N LYS A 109 12.37 19.50 16.32
CA LYS A 109 13.04 19.66 17.61
C LYS A 109 14.09 18.57 17.83
N ALA A 110 15.10 18.86 18.65
CA ALA A 110 16.25 17.98 18.89
C ALA A 110 15.87 16.58 19.41
N ASP A 111 14.82 16.48 20.23
CA ASP A 111 14.39 15.22 20.83
C ASP A 111 13.91 14.18 19.80
N THR A 112 13.43 14.62 18.63
CA THR A 112 12.98 13.73 17.57
C THR A 112 14.10 12.85 17.02
N TYR A 113 15.34 13.33 17.11
CA TYR A 113 16.52 12.60 16.64
C TYR A 113 17.04 11.54 17.61
N LYS A 114 16.40 11.38 18.78
CA LYS A 114 16.64 10.22 19.66
C LYS A 114 16.13 8.92 19.03
N GLY A 115 15.31 9.04 17.99
CA GLY A 115 14.71 7.95 17.22
C GLY A 115 13.21 8.16 17.10
N THR A 116 12.77 8.53 15.89
CA THR A 116 11.36 8.63 15.55
C THR A 116 11.12 7.90 14.25
N VAL A 117 10.21 6.92 14.25
CA VAL A 117 9.94 6.07 13.10
C VAL A 117 8.45 5.90 12.88
N PHE A 118 8.00 6.32 11.72
CA PHE A 118 6.61 6.23 11.28
C PHE A 118 6.50 5.40 10.00
N ASP A 119 5.43 4.64 9.88
CA ASP A 119 4.95 4.08 8.62
C ASP A 119 3.85 4.97 8.09
N GLY A 120 3.87 5.26 6.79
CA GLY A 120 2.87 6.15 6.20
C GLY A 120 2.96 6.25 4.69
N ARG A 121 2.19 7.17 4.17
CA ARG A 121 2.10 7.38 2.73
C ARG A 121 2.40 8.81 2.33
N VAL A 122 3.15 8.95 1.26
CA VAL A 122 3.35 10.24 0.58
C VAL A 122 2.22 10.44 -0.41
N VAL A 123 1.50 11.56 -0.27
CA VAL A 123 0.39 11.96 -1.14
C VAL A 123 0.67 13.33 -1.74
N ASN A 124 0.31 13.49 -3.01
CA ASN A 124 0.39 14.76 -3.70
C ASN A 124 -0.87 15.59 -3.42
N LEU A 125 -0.69 16.83 -2.99
CA LEU A 125 -1.75 17.79 -2.66
C LEU A 125 -1.86 18.95 -3.69
N GLY A 126 -1.38 18.74 -4.92
CA GLY A 126 -1.45 19.76 -5.95
C GLY A 126 -0.42 20.89 -5.78
N GLY A 127 0.86 20.54 -5.72
CA GLY A 127 1.98 21.49 -5.59
C GLY A 127 2.86 21.26 -4.36
N CYS A 128 2.35 20.62 -3.33
CA CYS A 128 3.13 20.09 -2.20
C CYS A 128 2.77 18.63 -1.94
N CYS A 129 3.63 17.93 -1.22
CA CYS A 129 3.37 16.56 -0.77
C CYS A 129 3.15 16.54 0.74
N ALA A 130 2.31 15.62 1.19
CA ALA A 130 2.15 15.31 2.60
C ALA A 130 2.54 13.86 2.88
N PHE A 131 3.21 13.63 4.00
CA PHE A 131 3.40 12.32 4.60
C PHE A 131 2.26 12.10 5.60
N ILE A 132 1.39 11.14 5.27
CA ILE A 132 0.27 10.76 6.12
C ILE A 132 0.74 9.62 7.01
N ILE A 133 0.84 9.88 8.32
CA ILE A 133 1.27 8.90 9.32
C ILE A 133 0.12 7.91 9.54
N ASN A 134 0.34 6.65 9.24
CA ASN A 134 -0.63 5.57 9.45
C ASN A 134 -0.30 4.73 10.69
N LYS A 135 1.00 4.55 10.99
CA LYS A 135 1.47 3.74 12.11
C LYS A 135 2.73 4.34 12.72
N VAL A 136 2.83 4.27 14.02
CA VAL A 136 3.97 4.78 14.79
C VAL A 136 4.70 3.59 15.42
N HIS A 137 5.97 3.43 15.10
CA HIS A 137 6.79 2.35 15.64
C HIS A 137 7.64 2.83 16.81
N MET A 138 8.17 4.03 16.69
CA MET A 138 9.05 4.64 17.69
C MET A 138 8.82 6.14 17.72
N LEU A 139 8.83 6.72 18.91
CA LEU A 139 8.73 8.15 19.11
C LEU A 139 9.72 8.60 20.20
N TYR A 140 10.58 9.57 19.89
CA TYR A 140 11.63 10.10 20.78
C TYR A 140 12.54 9.03 21.42
N GLY A 141 12.88 7.97 20.67
CA GLY A 141 13.68 6.85 21.14
C GLY A 141 12.93 5.79 21.93
N SER A 142 11.64 6.01 22.20
CA SER A 142 10.79 5.04 22.88
C SER A 142 10.08 4.15 21.89
N ASN A 143 10.28 2.83 22.00
CA ASN A 143 9.50 1.85 21.27
C ASN A 143 8.06 1.85 21.81
N LEU A 144 7.08 1.96 20.91
CA LEU A 144 5.67 2.04 21.28
C LEU A 144 4.94 0.70 21.23
N ASN A 145 5.70 -0.39 21.15
CA ASN A 145 5.15 -1.74 21.18
C ASN A 145 4.34 -1.96 22.47
N ASN A 146 3.15 -2.52 22.33
CA ASN A 146 2.22 -2.83 23.43
C ASN A 146 1.71 -1.61 24.21
N LYS A 147 1.80 -0.40 23.66
CA LYS A 147 1.10 0.76 24.20
C LYS A 147 -0.30 0.85 23.61
N ASN A 148 -1.20 1.49 24.37
CA ASN A 148 -2.54 1.76 23.91
C ASN A 148 -2.50 2.65 22.65
N ILE A 149 -3.30 2.32 21.66
CA ILE A 149 -3.33 3.03 20.37
C ILE A 149 -3.72 4.51 20.55
N TYR A 150 -4.63 4.82 21.46
CA TYR A 150 -5.05 6.20 21.72
C TYR A 150 -3.92 7.03 22.30
N ASP A 151 -3.11 6.47 23.22
CA ASP A 151 -1.94 7.14 23.76
C ASP A 151 -0.90 7.39 22.66
N ILE A 152 -0.72 6.44 21.75
CA ILE A 152 0.16 6.59 20.59
C ILE A 152 -0.31 7.73 19.70
N TYR A 153 -1.61 7.79 19.41
CA TYR A 153 -2.18 8.85 18.57
C TYR A 153 -2.05 10.22 19.24
N GLN A 154 -2.38 10.34 20.51
CA GLN A 154 -2.23 11.58 21.27
C GLN A 154 -0.76 12.06 21.27
N ASN A 155 0.19 11.19 21.59
CA ASN A 155 1.62 11.52 21.55
C ASN A 155 2.09 11.94 20.14
N THR A 156 1.45 11.41 19.09
CA THR A 156 1.79 11.76 17.71
C THR A 156 1.17 13.10 17.31
N GLU A 157 -0.01 13.44 17.80
CA GLU A 157 -0.58 14.80 17.68
C GLU A 157 0.30 15.82 18.38
N ASP A 158 0.79 15.52 19.58
CA ASP A 158 1.74 16.35 20.32
C ASP A 158 3.07 16.51 19.54
N PHE A 159 3.57 15.43 18.90
CA PHE A 159 4.72 15.52 18.00
C PHE A 159 4.47 16.51 16.86
N ILE A 160 3.33 16.41 16.18
CA ILE A 160 3.00 17.29 15.03
C ILE A 160 2.84 18.74 15.50
N SER A 161 2.22 18.98 16.63
CA SER A 161 1.95 20.33 17.13
C SER A 161 3.17 20.99 17.77
N GLU A 162 4.02 20.23 18.44
CA GLU A 162 5.10 20.77 19.22
C GLU A 162 6.49 20.58 18.60
N SER A 163 6.76 19.45 17.96
CA SER A 163 8.10 19.05 17.53
C SER A 163 8.34 19.23 16.03
N TYR A 164 7.28 19.23 15.24
CA TYR A 164 7.34 19.56 13.82
C TYR A 164 7.03 21.04 13.59
N VAL A 165 7.99 21.77 13.04
CA VAL A 165 7.81 23.21 12.75
C VAL A 165 7.48 23.38 11.27
N ILE A 166 6.30 23.92 10.97
CA ILE A 166 5.90 24.21 9.59
C ILE A 166 6.75 25.39 9.09
N ASP A 167 7.61 25.09 8.13
CA ASP A 167 8.44 26.08 7.44
C ASP A 167 8.33 25.88 5.92
N PRO A 168 7.51 26.69 5.21
CA PRO A 168 7.27 26.53 3.79
C PRO A 168 8.52 26.58 2.92
N ASN A 169 9.60 27.22 3.41
CA ASN A 169 10.85 27.37 2.66
C ASN A 169 11.82 26.21 2.90
N MET A 170 11.67 25.48 4.00
CA MET A 170 12.59 24.41 4.38
C MET A 170 11.97 23.00 4.27
N ASN A 171 10.66 22.89 4.51
CA ASN A 171 10.07 21.57 4.59
C ASN A 171 9.82 20.96 3.20
N THR A 172 10.50 19.86 2.92
CA THR A 172 10.30 19.07 1.70
C THR A 172 8.89 18.49 1.62
N ILE A 173 8.31 18.14 2.78
CA ILE A 173 7.03 17.46 2.88
C ILE A 173 6.29 17.88 4.15
N LEU A 174 4.97 17.94 4.08
CA LEU A 174 4.11 18.22 5.24
C LEU A 174 3.78 16.93 6.00
N PHE A 175 3.67 17.01 7.32
CA PHE A 175 3.21 15.89 8.14
C PHE A 175 1.75 16.03 8.51
N LYS A 176 1.03 14.91 8.40
CA LYS A 176 -0.36 14.79 8.87
C LYS A 176 -0.55 13.43 9.51
N LEU A 177 -1.24 13.39 10.64
CA LEU A 177 -1.71 12.15 11.23
C LEU A 177 -2.97 11.69 10.50
N ASN A 178 -3.04 10.41 10.18
CA ASN A 178 -4.26 9.83 9.65
C ASN A 178 -5.32 9.76 10.76
N ARG A 179 -6.59 9.78 10.40
CA ARG A 179 -7.68 9.66 11.38
C ARG A 179 -7.91 8.20 11.74
N ILE A 180 -8.22 7.98 13.01
CA ILE A 180 -8.73 6.70 13.51
C ILE A 180 -10.23 6.80 13.73
N TYR A 181 -10.90 5.66 13.64
CA TYR A 181 -12.34 5.51 13.83
C TYR A 181 -12.61 4.29 14.69
N GLU A 182 -13.64 4.38 15.52
CA GLU A 182 -14.16 3.22 16.23
C GLU A 182 -14.90 2.27 15.28
N LEU A 183 -15.02 1.00 15.65
CA LEU A 183 -15.77 0.03 14.83
C LEU A 183 -17.25 0.42 14.67
N ASN A 184 -17.83 1.07 15.66
CA ASN A 184 -19.21 1.55 15.59
C ASN A 184 -19.41 2.75 14.64
N GLU A 185 -18.32 3.38 14.20
CA GLU A 185 -18.32 4.47 13.22
C GLU A 185 -18.16 3.97 11.77
N MET A 186 -18.05 2.64 11.56
CA MET A 186 -17.79 2.06 10.23
C MET A 186 -18.81 2.48 9.18
N ASP A 187 -20.07 2.49 9.52
CA ASP A 187 -21.14 2.88 8.57
C ASP A 187 -20.98 4.34 8.15
N THR A 188 -20.69 5.24 9.10
CA THR A 188 -20.40 6.64 8.82
C THR A 188 -19.12 6.81 8.01
N LEU A 189 -18.09 6.04 8.33
CA LEU A 189 -16.81 6.06 7.60
C LEU A 189 -17.03 5.67 6.13
N ILE A 190 -17.70 4.55 5.88
CA ILE A 190 -17.88 4.00 4.53
C ILE A 190 -18.86 4.83 3.71
N ASN A 191 -19.99 5.24 4.30
CA ASN A 191 -21.09 5.86 3.55
C ASN A 191 -20.98 7.38 3.46
N GLU A 192 -20.25 8.03 4.37
CA GLU A 192 -20.16 9.49 4.40
C GLU A 192 -18.73 10.03 4.27
N LYS A 193 -17.77 9.52 5.09
CA LYS A 193 -16.44 10.15 5.19
C LYS A 193 -15.58 9.82 3.98
N ILE A 194 -15.55 8.56 3.56
CA ILE A 194 -14.76 8.12 2.39
C ILE A 194 -15.30 8.75 1.09
N PRO A 195 -16.62 8.69 0.77
CA PRO A 195 -17.14 9.29 -0.45
C PRO A 195 -16.98 10.81 -0.54
N ASN A 196 -17.08 11.51 0.60
CA ASN A 196 -16.93 12.97 0.64
C ASN A 196 -15.47 13.43 0.82
N SER A 197 -14.50 12.51 0.86
CA SER A 197 -13.09 12.84 1.01
C SER A 197 -12.51 13.35 -0.31
N LYS A 198 -11.52 14.25 -0.19
CA LYS A 198 -10.67 14.65 -1.31
C LYS A 198 -9.61 13.58 -1.67
N PHE A 199 -9.43 12.60 -0.78
CA PHE A 199 -8.45 11.53 -0.96
C PHE A 199 -9.15 10.26 -1.44
N LYS A 200 -8.46 9.51 -2.30
CA LYS A 200 -8.83 8.14 -2.63
C LYS A 200 -8.32 7.21 -1.53
N PHE A 201 -9.07 6.16 -1.22
CA PHE A 201 -8.68 5.15 -0.24
C PHE A 201 -8.49 3.80 -0.92
N SER A 202 -7.51 3.04 -0.46
CA SER A 202 -7.17 1.71 -1.02
C SER A 202 -7.61 0.56 -0.12
N SER A 203 -7.67 0.80 1.19
CA SER A 203 -7.94 -0.25 2.18
C SER A 203 -8.31 0.36 3.52
N LEU A 204 -8.83 -0.48 4.41
CA LEU A 204 -9.03 -0.19 5.82
C LEU A 204 -8.09 -1.09 6.63
N ASP A 205 -7.33 -0.51 7.53
CA ASP A 205 -6.54 -1.25 8.50
C ASP A 205 -7.28 -1.30 9.83
N PHE A 206 -7.46 -2.49 10.36
CA PHE A 206 -7.99 -2.74 11.69
C PHE A 206 -6.82 -3.01 12.60
N ILE A 207 -6.59 -2.11 13.55
CA ILE A 207 -5.45 -2.17 14.47
C ILE A 207 -5.97 -2.48 15.86
N SER A 208 -5.41 -3.52 16.52
CA SER A 208 -5.76 -3.84 17.91
C SER A 208 -5.35 -2.71 18.85
N ASN A 209 -6.11 -2.52 19.94
CA ASN A 209 -5.86 -1.44 20.90
C ASN A 209 -4.46 -1.46 21.51
N ASP A 210 -3.80 -2.62 21.57
CA ASP A 210 -2.41 -2.81 22.00
C ASP A 210 -1.39 -2.73 20.86
N CYS A 211 -1.83 -2.42 19.66
CA CYS A 211 -1.02 -2.37 18.43
C CYS A 211 -0.28 -3.67 18.08
N SER A 212 -0.63 -4.80 18.70
CA SER A 212 0.04 -6.09 18.49
C SER A 212 -0.33 -6.73 17.15
N LYS A 213 -1.54 -6.47 16.66
CA LYS A 213 -2.09 -7.05 15.44
C LYS A 213 -2.68 -5.99 14.54
N THR A 214 -2.50 -6.17 13.24
CA THR A 214 -3.14 -5.36 12.21
C THR A 214 -3.73 -6.28 11.17
N PHE A 215 -5.02 -6.11 10.88
CA PHE A 215 -5.69 -6.74 9.76
C PHE A 215 -5.97 -5.71 8.69
N ARG A 216 -5.82 -6.08 7.42
CA ARG A 216 -6.12 -5.21 6.28
C ARG A 216 -7.28 -5.76 5.46
N TYR A 217 -8.25 -4.90 5.23
CA TYR A 217 -9.34 -5.11 4.29
C TYR A 217 -9.18 -4.14 3.12
N PHE A 218 -9.07 -4.65 1.90
CA PHE A 218 -9.07 -3.79 0.73
C PHE A 218 -10.49 -3.29 0.49
N TYR A 219 -10.65 -1.98 0.67
CA TYR A 219 -11.92 -1.31 0.41
C TYR A 219 -12.08 -1.19 -1.10
N THR A 220 -13.00 -1.98 -1.63
CA THR A 220 -13.45 -1.80 -3.00
C THR A 220 -14.62 -0.84 -2.94
N ASN A 221 -14.39 0.45 -3.19
CA ASN A 221 -15.50 1.36 -3.46
C ASN A 221 -16.32 0.75 -4.58
N GLN A 222 -17.62 0.67 -4.42
CA GLN A 222 -18.54 0.24 -5.49
C GLN A 222 -18.47 1.18 -6.71
N ASP A 223 -17.89 2.40 -6.55
CA ASP A 223 -17.58 3.36 -7.61
C ASP A 223 -16.21 3.16 -8.29
N TYR A 224 -15.30 2.35 -7.74
CA TYR A 224 -14.34 1.72 -8.62
C TYR A 224 -15.14 0.67 -9.37
N ASP A 225 -15.63 1.04 -10.53
CA ASP A 225 -16.07 0.12 -11.56
C ASP A 225 -15.14 -1.09 -11.49
N LEU A 226 -15.63 -2.18 -10.89
CA LEU A 226 -14.85 -3.41 -10.79
C LEU A 226 -14.46 -3.70 -12.21
N LYS A 227 -13.21 -3.29 -12.61
CA LYS A 227 -12.84 -3.36 -14.00
C LYS A 227 -12.99 -4.82 -14.39
N THR A 228 -14.11 -5.11 -15.00
CA THR A 228 -14.39 -6.40 -15.58
C THR A 228 -14.11 -6.31 -17.05
N ALA A 229 -13.68 -7.40 -17.63
CA ALA A 229 -13.55 -7.54 -19.07
C ALA A 229 -13.89 -8.98 -19.46
N THR A 230 -14.59 -9.11 -20.56
CA THR A 230 -14.83 -10.40 -21.20
C THR A 230 -13.73 -10.62 -22.24
N MET A 231 -13.06 -11.76 -22.15
CA MET A 231 -11.91 -12.10 -22.98
C MET A 231 -11.86 -13.60 -23.24
N TYR A 232 -11.00 -14.03 -24.11
CA TYR A 232 -10.76 -15.45 -24.34
C TYR A 232 -9.76 -15.99 -23.33
N GLY A 233 -9.99 -17.21 -22.84
CA GLY A 233 -9.06 -18.00 -22.03
C GLY A 233 -8.74 -19.32 -22.67
N LYS A 234 -7.52 -19.80 -22.47
CA LYS A 234 -7.04 -21.10 -22.86
C LYS A 234 -6.29 -21.75 -21.72
N LEU A 235 -6.68 -22.96 -21.37
CA LEU A 235 -5.99 -23.72 -20.34
C LEU A 235 -4.66 -24.26 -20.89
N LEU A 236 -3.54 -23.86 -20.33
CA LEU A 236 -2.21 -24.36 -20.68
C LEU A 236 -1.80 -25.53 -19.79
N ASN A 237 -2.14 -25.45 -18.51
CA ASN A 237 -1.87 -26.48 -17.50
C ASN A 237 -2.85 -26.27 -16.34
N VAL A 238 -2.86 -27.19 -15.37
CA VAL A 238 -3.64 -27.00 -14.12
C VAL A 238 -3.33 -25.62 -13.53
N ASP A 239 -4.38 -24.83 -13.30
CA ASP A 239 -4.31 -23.46 -12.77
C ASP A 239 -3.52 -22.42 -13.60
N VAL A 240 -3.19 -22.75 -14.85
CA VAL A 240 -2.52 -21.84 -15.77
C VAL A 240 -3.41 -21.55 -16.97
N ILE A 241 -4.12 -20.42 -16.91
CA ILE A 241 -4.99 -19.95 -17.98
C ILE A 241 -4.34 -18.75 -18.64
N GLU A 242 -4.11 -18.87 -19.94
CA GLU A 242 -3.64 -17.76 -20.75
C GLU A 242 -4.84 -16.99 -21.32
N LEU A 243 -4.77 -15.66 -21.24
CA LEU A 243 -5.84 -14.75 -21.63
C LEU A 243 -5.49 -14.03 -22.91
N PHE A 244 -6.51 -13.86 -23.77
CA PHE A 244 -6.39 -13.24 -25.09
C PHE A 244 -7.57 -12.30 -25.35
N SER A 245 -7.36 -11.37 -26.28
CA SER A 245 -8.41 -10.54 -26.85
C SER A 245 -8.13 -10.24 -28.32
N LYS A 246 -9.06 -9.58 -28.99
CA LYS A 246 -8.90 -9.13 -30.37
C LYS A 246 -8.48 -7.67 -30.41
N ASP A 247 -7.51 -7.34 -31.27
CA ASP A 247 -7.17 -5.96 -31.59
C ASP A 247 -8.14 -5.38 -32.65
N GLU A 248 -7.97 -4.11 -32.99
CA GLU A 248 -8.79 -3.41 -33.99
C GLU A 248 -8.80 -4.08 -35.39
N ASN A 249 -7.82 -4.93 -35.65
CA ASN A 249 -7.72 -5.70 -36.92
C ASN A 249 -8.22 -7.15 -36.75
N GLU A 250 -9.02 -7.45 -35.73
CA GLU A 250 -9.53 -8.80 -35.42
C GLU A 250 -8.45 -9.86 -35.14
N LYS A 251 -7.18 -9.43 -34.92
CA LYS A 251 -6.09 -10.36 -34.58
C LYS A 251 -6.10 -10.68 -33.12
N ILE A 252 -5.97 -11.95 -32.77
CA ILE A 252 -5.87 -12.42 -31.40
C ILE A 252 -4.53 -11.98 -30.78
N ARG A 253 -4.59 -11.23 -29.70
CA ARG A 253 -3.46 -10.74 -28.93
C ARG A 253 -3.48 -11.34 -27.54
N ARG A 254 -2.30 -11.69 -27.06
CA ARG A 254 -2.11 -12.18 -25.71
C ARG A 254 -2.17 -11.03 -24.69
N ILE A 255 -2.99 -11.20 -23.65
CA ILE A 255 -3.10 -10.28 -22.50
C ILE A 255 -2.12 -10.69 -21.38
N GLY A 256 -2.10 -11.97 -21.04
CA GLY A 256 -1.25 -12.49 -19.97
C GLY A 256 -1.75 -13.81 -19.39
N ILE A 257 -1.33 -14.09 -18.17
CA ILE A 257 -1.79 -15.27 -17.39
C ILE A 257 -2.76 -14.82 -16.32
N ALA A 258 -3.90 -15.49 -16.21
CA ALA A 258 -4.89 -15.27 -15.18
C ALA A 258 -4.32 -15.57 -13.77
N HIS A 259 -4.79 -14.86 -12.78
CA HIS A 259 -4.54 -15.19 -11.39
C HIS A 259 -5.67 -16.07 -10.86
N ILE A 260 -5.33 -17.24 -10.36
CA ILE A 260 -6.27 -18.18 -9.73
C ILE A 260 -6.12 -18.06 -8.22
N PRO A 261 -7.05 -17.37 -7.53
CA PRO A 261 -6.88 -17.00 -6.12
C PRO A 261 -7.16 -18.15 -5.14
N ASP A 262 -8.01 -19.11 -5.53
CA ASP A 262 -8.51 -20.13 -4.63
C ASP A 262 -8.89 -21.44 -5.38
N ILE A 263 -9.14 -22.48 -4.57
CA ILE A 263 -9.50 -23.83 -5.07
C ILE A 263 -10.81 -23.82 -5.86
N LYS A 264 -11.79 -23.00 -5.47
CA LYS A 264 -13.08 -22.92 -6.16
C LYS A 264 -12.92 -22.38 -7.57
N THR A 265 -12.18 -21.30 -7.73
CA THR A 265 -11.85 -20.72 -9.04
C THR A 265 -11.05 -21.72 -9.88
N SER A 266 -10.07 -22.40 -9.27
CA SER A 266 -9.30 -23.48 -9.91
C SER A 266 -10.20 -24.58 -10.46
N GLN A 267 -11.10 -25.12 -9.65
CA GLN A 267 -12.03 -26.20 -10.06
C GLN A 267 -12.92 -25.77 -11.22
N ILE A 268 -13.52 -24.58 -11.15
CA ILE A 268 -14.39 -24.05 -12.22
C ILE A 268 -13.57 -23.88 -13.51
N CYS A 269 -12.39 -23.30 -13.42
CA CYS A 269 -11.54 -23.09 -14.58
C CYS A 269 -11.08 -24.40 -15.23
N ASN A 270 -10.63 -25.35 -14.44
CA ASN A 270 -10.19 -26.68 -14.96
C ASN A 270 -11.35 -27.49 -15.56
N GLN A 271 -12.57 -27.26 -15.08
CA GLN A 271 -13.75 -27.96 -15.61
C GLN A 271 -14.26 -27.39 -16.93
N TYR A 272 -14.21 -26.07 -17.11
CA TYR A 272 -14.91 -25.40 -18.22
C TYR A 272 -13.98 -24.71 -19.22
N VAL A 273 -12.72 -24.43 -18.90
CA VAL A 273 -11.76 -23.83 -19.85
C VAL A 273 -11.03 -24.93 -20.60
N SER A 274 -11.14 -24.89 -21.93
CA SER A 274 -10.51 -25.86 -22.80
C SER A 274 -9.00 -25.56 -23.00
N GLY A 275 -8.20 -26.62 -23.11
CA GLY A 275 -6.81 -26.55 -23.57
C GLY A 275 -6.64 -26.51 -25.10
N SER A 276 -7.69 -26.89 -25.84
CA SER A 276 -7.66 -26.99 -27.32
C SER A 276 -8.37 -25.81 -28.02
N GLN A 277 -9.33 -25.18 -27.34
CA GLN A 277 -10.16 -24.11 -27.90
C GLN A 277 -10.11 -22.87 -26.98
N LEU A 278 -10.38 -21.71 -27.55
CA LEU A 278 -10.61 -20.49 -26.80
C LEU A 278 -11.99 -20.55 -26.15
N THR A 279 -12.05 -20.27 -24.86
CA THR A 279 -13.28 -20.20 -24.07
C THR A 279 -13.52 -18.77 -23.65
N THR A 280 -14.73 -18.26 -23.78
CA THR A 280 -15.05 -16.89 -23.35
C THR A 280 -15.18 -16.81 -21.84
N ILE A 281 -14.42 -15.92 -21.23
CA ILE A 281 -14.32 -15.77 -19.77
C ILE A 281 -14.51 -14.30 -19.41
N LYS A 282 -15.41 -14.02 -18.47
CA LYS A 282 -15.47 -12.72 -17.78
C LYS A 282 -14.46 -12.75 -16.64
N CYS A 283 -13.57 -11.80 -16.66
CA CYS A 283 -12.54 -11.62 -15.65
C CYS A 283 -12.70 -10.29 -14.93
N LYS A 284 -12.30 -10.27 -13.67
CA LYS A 284 -12.21 -9.09 -12.82
C LYS A 284 -10.75 -8.78 -12.59
N LEU A 285 -10.36 -7.51 -12.67
CA LEU A 285 -8.98 -7.10 -12.43
C LEU A 285 -8.69 -7.10 -10.93
N ASN A 286 -7.69 -7.90 -10.52
CA ASN A 286 -7.16 -7.86 -9.16
C ASN A 286 -6.09 -6.78 -9.07
N TYR A 287 -6.40 -5.68 -8.38
CA TYR A 287 -5.54 -4.50 -8.25
C TYR A 287 -4.23 -4.78 -7.52
N ARG A 288 -4.23 -5.73 -6.58
CA ARG A 288 -3.04 -6.10 -5.80
C ARG A 288 -1.99 -6.81 -6.66
N PHE A 289 -2.43 -7.78 -7.45
CA PHE A 289 -1.52 -8.58 -8.30
C PHE A 289 -1.41 -8.01 -9.70
N LYS A 290 -2.21 -6.98 -10.04
CA LYS A 290 -2.31 -6.40 -11.39
C LYS A 290 -2.58 -7.49 -12.43
N LYS A 291 -3.43 -8.45 -12.08
CA LYS A 291 -3.80 -9.60 -12.91
C LYS A 291 -5.30 -9.79 -12.97
N TRP A 292 -5.75 -10.33 -14.07
CA TRP A 292 -7.14 -10.72 -14.27
C TRP A 292 -7.46 -12.02 -13.54
N VAL A 293 -8.58 -12.06 -12.83
CA VAL A 293 -9.11 -13.21 -12.10
C VAL A 293 -10.38 -13.68 -12.81
N PRO A 294 -10.49 -14.94 -13.24
CA PRO A 294 -11.71 -15.50 -13.79
C PRO A 294 -12.87 -15.41 -12.78
N GLU A 295 -14.00 -14.87 -13.22
CA GLU A 295 -15.21 -14.70 -12.39
C GLU A 295 -16.38 -15.54 -12.93
N GLU A 296 -16.54 -15.57 -14.25
CA GLU A 296 -17.61 -16.27 -14.94
C GLU A 296 -17.10 -16.87 -16.25
N ILE A 297 -17.48 -18.08 -16.57
CA ILE A 297 -17.11 -18.76 -17.81
C ILE A 297 -18.37 -18.96 -18.64
N PHE A 298 -18.32 -18.50 -19.89
CA PHE A 298 -19.43 -18.64 -20.82
C PHE A 298 -19.22 -19.86 -21.72
N LEU A 299 -20.24 -20.71 -21.78
CA LEU A 299 -20.24 -21.89 -22.67
C LEU A 299 -20.64 -21.53 -24.11
N GLU A 300 -21.21 -20.33 -24.29
CA GLU A 300 -21.58 -19.76 -25.59
C GLU A 300 -20.67 -18.57 -25.88
N ASP A 301 -20.40 -18.31 -27.16
CA ASP A 301 -19.63 -17.13 -27.58
C ASP A 301 -20.38 -15.85 -27.18
N LYS A 302 -19.68 -14.99 -26.45
CA LYS A 302 -20.12 -13.64 -26.11
C LYS A 302 -19.14 -12.62 -26.66
N ASP A 303 -19.63 -11.40 -26.83
CA ASP A 303 -18.79 -10.29 -27.23
C ASP A 303 -17.67 -10.09 -26.21
N ILE A 304 -16.45 -10.00 -26.72
CA ILE A 304 -15.26 -9.75 -25.91
C ILE A 304 -14.87 -8.29 -25.97
N ASN A 305 -14.27 -7.79 -24.91
CA ASN A 305 -13.66 -6.46 -24.91
C ASN A 305 -12.46 -6.41 -25.85
N SER A 306 -12.22 -5.26 -26.49
CA SER A 306 -11.06 -5.09 -27.36
C SER A 306 -9.75 -5.16 -26.55
N TYR A 307 -8.66 -5.48 -27.24
CA TYR A 307 -7.32 -5.52 -26.64
C TYR A 307 -6.96 -4.18 -26.01
N GLU A 308 -7.23 -3.08 -26.73
CA GLU A 308 -6.95 -1.71 -26.32
C GLU A 308 -7.74 -1.33 -25.04
N ASP A 309 -9.04 -1.69 -24.98
CA ASP A 309 -9.87 -1.46 -23.82
C ASP A 309 -9.32 -2.19 -22.57
N ILE A 310 -8.92 -3.46 -22.73
CA ILE A 310 -8.37 -4.27 -21.64
C ILE A 310 -7.03 -3.70 -21.15
N ILE A 311 -6.14 -3.30 -22.07
CA ILE A 311 -4.85 -2.72 -21.71
C ILE A 311 -5.02 -1.37 -21.03
N ASN A 312 -5.93 -0.51 -21.51
CA ASN A 312 -6.23 0.76 -20.86
C ASN A 312 -6.76 0.55 -19.44
N LYS A 313 -7.65 -0.43 -19.23
CA LYS A 313 -8.11 -0.80 -17.87
C LYS A 313 -6.97 -1.27 -16.96
N MET A 314 -5.96 -1.95 -17.48
CA MET A 314 -4.77 -2.35 -16.74
C MET A 314 -3.84 -1.15 -16.47
N LEU A 315 -3.58 -0.29 -17.45
CA LEU A 315 -2.71 0.87 -17.33
C LEU A 315 -3.22 1.87 -16.28
N ASP A 316 -4.53 2.11 -16.23
CA ASP A 316 -5.13 2.94 -15.20
C ASP A 316 -4.86 2.43 -13.76
N VAL A 317 -4.65 1.12 -13.61
CA VAL A 317 -4.31 0.51 -12.30
C VAL A 317 -2.79 0.56 -12.03
N ILE A 318 -1.98 0.66 -13.07
CA ILE A 318 -0.52 0.75 -12.94
C ILE A 318 -0.09 2.19 -12.66
N SER A 319 -0.83 3.18 -13.17
CA SER A 319 -0.56 4.62 -13.01
C SER A 319 -1.11 5.21 -11.70
N HIS A 320 -1.84 4.42 -10.92
CA HIS A 320 -2.37 4.76 -9.60
C HIS A 320 -1.77 3.87 -8.52
#